data_916e3d48c0da234f099b23564bfaf200
#
_entry.id   916e3d48c0da234f099b23564bfaf200
#
_cell.length_a   1.000
_cell.length_b   1.000
_cell.length_c   1.000
_cell.angle_alpha   90.00
_cell.angle_beta   90.00
_cell.angle_gamma   90.00
#
_symmetry.space_group_name_H-M   'P 1'
#
loop_
_entity.id
_entity.type
_entity.pdbx_description
1 polymer ?
#
loop_
_entity_poly.entity_id
_entity_poly.type
_entity_poly.pdbx_seq_one_letter_code
_entity_poly.pdbx_strand_id
1 'polypeptide(L)'
;MLKKKEAIAVLIGILFFAMLSYFTYSQITKQKKEKEFILDATIEEIIEKDDKSTLLIKGLPSNNKSKQGEYEIEITDSTNIVLNNNKVTRKKLKEEQKIRIIASDIVLTKEPPIIPQITKTIIMNESL
;
A
#
# COMPACT_ATOMS: atom_id res chain seq x y z
N MET A 1 45.10 -34.52 -10.63
CA MET A 1 43.83 -35.20 -10.64
C MET A 1 43.22 -35.22 -9.25
N LEU A 2 42.07 -34.56 -9.07
CA LEU A 2 41.38 -34.54 -7.78
C LEU A 2 40.90 -35.92 -7.42
N LYS A 3 41.19 -36.40 -6.20
CA LYS A 3 40.65 -37.67 -5.71
C LYS A 3 39.12 -37.53 -5.54
N LYS A 4 38.39 -38.62 -5.69
CA LYS A 4 36.91 -38.60 -5.57
C LYS A 4 36.43 -37.93 -4.28
N LYS A 5 37.13 -38.11 -3.17
CA LYS A 5 36.77 -37.49 -1.87
C LYS A 5 36.89 -35.96 -1.90
N GLU A 6 37.88 -35.44 -2.61
CA GLU A 6 38.08 -33.98 -2.72
C GLU A 6 37.03 -33.34 -3.62
N ALA A 7 36.65 -34.01 -4.71
CA ALA A 7 35.61 -33.57 -5.60
C ALA A 7 34.25 -33.51 -4.88
N ILE A 8 33.94 -34.50 -4.05
CA ILE A 8 32.70 -34.54 -3.26
C ILE A 8 32.68 -33.41 -2.22
N ALA A 9 33.79 -33.17 -1.54
CA ALA A 9 33.89 -32.08 -0.56
C ALA A 9 33.68 -30.71 -1.20
N VAL A 10 34.20 -30.47 -2.39
CA VAL A 10 34.03 -29.24 -3.13
C VAL A 10 32.56 -29.06 -3.55
N LEU A 11 31.92 -30.11 -4.03
CA LEU A 11 30.49 -30.07 -4.40
C LEU A 11 29.58 -29.76 -3.21
N ILE A 12 29.81 -30.37 -2.07
CA ILE A 12 29.07 -30.12 -0.83
C ILE A 12 29.23 -28.66 -0.39
N GLY A 13 30.46 -28.12 -0.48
CA GLY A 13 30.72 -26.73 -0.16
C GLY A 13 29.98 -25.75 -1.03
N ILE A 14 29.93 -26.02 -2.34
CA ILE A 14 29.18 -25.18 -3.29
C ILE A 14 27.67 -25.21 -2.99
N LEU A 15 27.10 -26.37 -2.77
CA LEU A 15 25.69 -26.55 -2.44
C LEU A 15 25.34 -25.85 -1.12
N PHE A 16 26.16 -25.96 -0.11
CA PHE A 16 25.95 -25.32 1.18
C PHE A 16 26.00 -23.79 1.04
N PHE A 17 26.95 -23.26 0.28
CA PHE A 17 27.05 -21.83 0.02
C PHE A 17 25.84 -21.29 -0.73
N ALA A 18 25.35 -22.04 -1.73
CA ALA A 18 24.15 -21.68 -2.47
C ALA A 18 22.91 -21.65 -1.55
N MET A 19 22.78 -22.60 -0.64
CA MET A 19 21.67 -22.62 0.33
C MET A 19 21.73 -21.42 1.28
N LEU A 20 22.91 -21.06 1.77
CA LEU A 20 23.08 -19.89 2.63
C LEU A 20 22.71 -18.59 1.91
N SER A 21 23.13 -18.45 0.66
CA SER A 21 22.80 -17.27 -0.14
C SER A 21 21.29 -17.16 -0.37
N TYR A 22 20.64 -18.26 -0.68
CA TYR A 22 19.18 -18.30 -0.86
C TYR A 22 18.45 -17.93 0.44
N PHE A 23 18.86 -18.51 1.55
CA PHE A 23 18.26 -18.25 2.85
C PHE A 23 18.39 -16.77 3.25
N THR A 24 19.56 -16.18 3.06
CA THR A 24 19.81 -14.76 3.33
C THR A 24 18.94 -13.87 2.46
N TYR A 25 18.86 -14.18 1.17
CA TYR A 25 18.00 -13.45 0.23
C TYR A 25 16.53 -13.52 0.63
N SER A 26 16.05 -14.70 1.01
CA SER A 26 14.66 -14.89 1.45
C SER A 26 14.33 -14.07 2.71
N GLN A 27 15.25 -13.98 3.66
CA GLN A 27 15.04 -13.16 4.87
C GLN A 27 15.02 -11.67 4.57
N ILE A 28 15.89 -11.20 3.70
CA ILE A 28 15.92 -9.79 3.29
C ILE A 28 14.59 -9.41 2.62
N THR A 29 14.05 -10.29 1.80
CA THR A 29 12.76 -10.06 1.14
C THR A 29 11.61 -9.98 2.15
N LYS A 30 11.62 -10.80 3.20
CA LYS A 30 10.60 -10.76 4.26
C LYS A 30 10.68 -9.49 5.12
N GLN A 31 11.87 -8.94 5.34
CA GLN A 31 12.05 -7.72 6.14
C GLN A 31 11.60 -6.46 5.42
N LYS A 32 11.43 -6.50 4.11
CA LYS A 32 10.95 -5.37 3.30
C LYS A 32 9.44 -5.25 3.21
N LYS A 33 8.67 -5.96 4.03
CA LYS A 33 7.24 -5.68 4.16
C LYS A 33 7.09 -4.31 4.80
N GLU A 34 6.87 -3.30 3.98
CA GLU A 34 6.53 -1.97 4.43
C GLU A 34 5.24 -2.03 5.23
N LYS A 35 5.20 -1.32 6.34
CA LYS A 35 3.97 -1.18 7.11
C LYS A 35 2.96 -0.45 6.24
N GLU A 36 1.81 -1.06 6.03
CA GLU A 36 0.73 -0.39 5.33
C GLU A 36 0.10 0.68 6.24
N PHE A 37 -0.18 1.83 5.64
CA PHE A 37 -0.96 2.88 6.27
C PHE A 37 -2.42 2.67 5.89
N ILE A 38 -3.27 2.41 6.87
CA ILE A 38 -4.71 2.19 6.65
C ILE A 38 -5.47 3.32 7.31
N LEU A 39 -6.28 4.02 6.53
CA LEU A 39 -7.08 5.16 7.00
C LEU A 39 -8.52 5.00 6.54
N ASP A 40 -9.43 4.99 7.51
CA ASP A 40 -10.86 5.10 7.22
C ASP A 40 -11.25 6.57 7.29
N ALA A 41 -11.89 7.06 6.24
CA ALA A 41 -12.15 8.48 6.09
C ALA A 41 -13.45 8.76 5.35
N THR A 42 -13.94 9.99 5.49
CA THR A 42 -15.06 10.53 4.70
C THR A 42 -14.49 11.50 3.68
N ILE A 43 -14.98 11.42 2.45
CA ILE A 43 -14.63 12.37 1.39
C ILE A 43 -15.37 13.67 1.65
N GLU A 44 -14.62 14.76 1.95
CA GLU A 44 -15.22 16.08 2.16
C GLU A 44 -15.38 16.86 0.86
N GLU A 45 -14.40 16.78 -0.03
CA GLU A 45 -14.38 17.53 -1.26
C GLU A 45 -13.64 16.76 -2.35
N ILE A 46 -14.13 16.87 -3.58
CA ILE A 46 -13.50 16.28 -4.76
C ILE A 46 -13.21 17.40 -5.75
N ILE A 47 -11.92 17.57 -6.09
CA ILE A 47 -11.49 18.51 -7.11
C ILE A 47 -11.08 17.68 -8.34
N GLU A 48 -11.91 17.70 -9.37
CA GLU A 48 -11.66 16.94 -10.59
C GLU A 48 -10.77 17.72 -11.55
N LYS A 49 -9.78 17.01 -12.11
CA LYS A 49 -8.93 17.46 -13.21
C LYS A 49 -9.03 16.43 -14.33
N ASP A 50 -8.49 16.75 -15.50
CA ASP A 50 -8.64 15.90 -16.68
C ASP A 50 -8.15 14.46 -16.48
N ASP A 51 -7.04 14.29 -15.78
CA ASP A 51 -6.37 13.00 -15.61
C ASP A 51 -6.37 12.48 -14.17
N LYS A 52 -6.90 13.25 -13.22
CA LYS A 52 -6.85 12.89 -11.81
C LYS A 52 -7.92 13.62 -10.99
N SER A 53 -8.21 13.09 -9.82
CA SER A 53 -9.08 13.73 -8.84
C SER A 53 -8.28 13.94 -7.55
N THR A 54 -8.36 15.13 -6.99
CA THR A 54 -7.79 15.43 -5.68
C THR A 54 -8.92 15.35 -4.66
N LEU A 55 -8.77 14.50 -3.66
CA LEU A 55 -9.76 14.34 -2.61
C LEU A 55 -9.26 14.97 -1.32
N LEU A 56 -10.11 15.77 -0.70
CA LEU A 56 -9.93 16.17 0.68
C LEU A 56 -10.73 15.21 1.54
N ILE A 57 -10.07 14.51 2.43
CA ILE A 57 -10.69 13.48 3.27
C ILE A 57 -10.45 13.77 4.74
N LYS A 58 -11.37 13.30 5.57
CA LYS A 58 -11.28 13.44 7.02
C LYS A 58 -11.34 12.07 7.67
N GLY A 59 -10.35 11.76 8.51
CA GLY A 59 -10.29 10.49 9.22
C GLY A 59 -11.50 10.30 10.13
N LEU A 60 -12.04 9.08 10.13
CA LEU A 60 -13.18 8.72 10.97
C LEU A 60 -12.79 8.52 12.43
N PRO A 61 -13.73 8.69 13.39
CA PRO A 61 -13.45 8.45 14.81
C PRO A 61 -13.01 7.02 15.14
N SER A 62 -13.25 6.06 14.25
CA SER A 62 -12.79 4.67 14.40
C SER A 62 -11.28 4.52 14.28
N ASN A 63 -10.59 5.51 13.70
CA ASN A 63 -9.13 5.52 13.63
C ASN A 63 -8.52 5.95 14.95
N ASN A 64 -7.20 5.71 15.11
CA ASN A 64 -6.43 6.31 16.19
C ASN A 64 -6.52 7.84 16.10
N LYS A 65 -6.43 8.52 17.24
CA LYS A 65 -6.53 9.99 17.30
C LYS A 65 -5.58 10.68 16.32
N SER A 66 -4.39 10.14 16.12
CA SER A 66 -3.42 10.70 15.17
C SER A 66 -3.87 10.65 13.71
N LYS A 67 -4.89 9.86 13.40
CA LYS A 67 -5.41 9.68 12.04
C LYS A 67 -6.79 10.30 11.81
N GLN A 68 -7.30 11.06 12.78
CA GLN A 68 -8.63 11.67 12.69
C GLN A 68 -8.65 13.05 12.01
N GLY A 69 -7.51 13.57 11.61
CA GLY A 69 -7.41 14.85 10.93
C GLY A 69 -7.77 14.80 9.45
N GLU A 70 -7.57 15.91 8.79
CA GLU A 70 -7.77 16.03 7.35
C GLU A 70 -6.52 15.59 6.60
N TYR A 71 -6.73 14.95 5.44
CA TYR A 71 -5.67 14.53 4.53
C TYR A 71 -6.06 14.85 3.10
N GLU A 72 -5.05 15.05 2.27
CA GLU A 72 -5.22 15.21 0.83
C GLU A 72 -4.69 13.97 0.13
N ILE A 73 -5.46 13.43 -0.80
CA ILE A 73 -5.03 12.30 -1.63
C ILE A 73 -5.29 12.60 -3.09
N GLU A 74 -4.50 11.99 -3.96
CA GLU A 74 -4.62 12.11 -5.40
C GLU A 74 -5.01 10.77 -5.99
N ILE A 75 -6.11 10.75 -6.71
CA ILE A 75 -6.65 9.56 -7.36
C ILE A 75 -6.50 9.72 -8.88
N THR A 76 -5.85 8.76 -9.51
CA THR A 76 -5.69 8.72 -10.97
C THR A 76 -6.50 7.56 -11.56
N ASP A 77 -6.53 7.46 -12.88
CA ASP A 77 -7.19 6.33 -13.55
C ASP A 77 -6.49 4.99 -13.29
N SER A 78 -5.23 5.04 -12.86
CA SER A 78 -4.47 3.84 -12.50
C SER A 78 -4.63 3.43 -11.03
N THR A 79 -5.24 4.29 -10.20
CA THR A 79 -5.49 3.97 -8.78
C THR A 79 -6.49 2.82 -8.67
N ASN A 80 -6.18 1.84 -7.83
CA ASN A 80 -7.06 0.70 -7.62
C ASN A 80 -8.20 1.08 -6.68
N ILE A 81 -9.40 1.21 -7.24
CA ILE A 81 -10.62 1.57 -6.49
C ILE A 81 -11.57 0.37 -6.53
N VAL A 82 -12.06 -0.03 -5.36
CA VAL A 82 -12.92 -1.22 -5.22
C VAL A 82 -14.23 -0.84 -4.54
N LEU A 83 -15.31 -1.31 -5.11
CA LEU A 83 -16.66 -1.22 -4.54
C LEU A 83 -17.32 -2.60 -4.62
N ASN A 84 -17.71 -3.16 -3.46
CA ASN A 84 -18.32 -4.50 -3.37
C ASN A 84 -17.47 -5.58 -4.06
N ASN A 85 -16.15 -5.55 -3.82
CA ASN A 85 -15.16 -6.46 -4.39
C ASN A 85 -14.95 -6.34 -5.91
N ASN A 86 -15.54 -5.33 -6.55
CA ASN A 86 -15.38 -5.07 -7.97
C ASN A 86 -14.55 -3.81 -8.19
N LYS A 87 -13.64 -3.87 -9.16
CA LYS A 87 -12.85 -2.70 -9.53
C LYS A 87 -13.75 -1.68 -10.23
N VAL A 88 -13.70 -0.44 -9.78
CA VAL A 88 -14.49 0.66 -10.35
C VAL A 88 -13.58 1.83 -10.71
N THR A 89 -14.11 2.78 -11.46
CA THR A 89 -13.38 3.99 -11.85
C THR A 89 -13.52 5.09 -10.80
N ARG A 90 -12.65 6.11 -10.87
CA ARG A 90 -12.69 7.25 -9.96
C ARG A 90 -14.00 8.04 -10.04
N LYS A 91 -14.80 7.87 -11.09
CA LYS A 91 -16.12 8.49 -11.24
C LYS A 91 -17.14 7.99 -10.21
N LYS A 92 -16.87 6.85 -9.58
CA LYS A 92 -17.72 6.31 -8.51
C LYS A 92 -17.50 6.99 -7.16
N LEU A 93 -16.45 7.79 -7.03
CA LEU A 93 -16.17 8.53 -5.80
C LEU A 93 -17.11 9.73 -5.69
N LYS A 94 -17.67 9.94 -4.51
CA LYS A 94 -18.64 11.02 -4.25
C LYS A 94 -18.33 11.68 -2.92
N GLU A 95 -18.70 12.94 -2.79
CA GLU A 95 -18.60 13.65 -1.53
C GLU A 95 -19.49 13.00 -0.47
N GLU A 96 -19.06 13.08 0.79
CA GLU A 96 -19.68 12.48 1.97
C GLU A 96 -19.62 10.94 2.00
N GLN A 97 -18.97 10.32 1.03
CA GLN A 97 -18.80 8.88 0.97
C GLN A 97 -17.70 8.43 1.93
N LYS A 98 -17.90 7.29 2.58
CA LYS A 98 -16.88 6.67 3.44
C LYS A 98 -15.99 5.76 2.61
N ILE A 99 -14.68 5.91 2.80
CA ILE A 99 -13.68 5.12 2.09
C ILE A 99 -12.62 4.60 3.06
N ARG A 100 -11.98 3.52 2.65
CA ARG A 100 -10.78 3.02 3.32
C ARG A 100 -9.60 3.16 2.37
N ILE A 101 -8.59 3.89 2.81
CA ILE A 101 -7.36 4.08 2.04
C ILE A 101 -6.30 3.13 2.57
N ILE A 102 -5.68 2.38 1.67
CA ILE A 102 -4.51 1.56 1.96
C ILE A 102 -3.36 2.15 1.18
N ALA A 103 -2.32 2.57 1.88
CA ALA A 103 -1.18 3.27 1.29
C ALA A 103 0.12 2.77 1.90
N SER A 104 1.25 3.16 1.32
CA SER A 104 2.54 3.00 1.99
C SER A 104 2.60 3.93 3.21
N ASP A 105 3.43 3.58 4.20
CA ASP A 105 3.53 4.30 5.47
C ASP A 105 4.31 5.63 5.31
N ILE A 106 4.03 6.38 4.25
CA ILE A 106 4.64 7.67 3.98
C ILE A 106 3.54 8.72 3.88
N VAL A 107 3.59 9.69 4.80
CA VAL A 107 2.70 10.84 4.79
C VAL A 107 3.55 12.10 4.71
N LEU A 108 3.27 12.94 3.72
CA LEU A 108 3.99 14.20 3.57
C LEU A 108 3.42 15.25 4.52
N THR A 109 4.33 15.91 5.26
CA THR A 109 3.95 16.97 6.21
C THR A 109 3.67 18.27 5.48
N LYS A 110 2.45 18.39 4.98
CA LYS A 110 1.89 19.64 4.44
C LYS A 110 0.58 19.91 5.17
N GLU A 111 -0.04 21.03 4.92
CA GLU A 111 -1.35 21.33 5.49
C GLU A 111 -2.39 21.49 4.37
N PRO A 112 -3.29 20.50 4.22
CA PRO A 112 -3.38 19.22 4.96
C PRO A 112 -2.29 18.23 4.56
N PRO A 113 -1.94 17.25 5.42
CA PRO A 113 -0.98 16.20 5.06
C PRO A 113 -1.38 15.44 3.80
N ILE A 114 -0.41 15.09 2.97
CA ILE A 114 -0.64 14.37 1.72
C ILE A 114 -0.21 12.92 1.86
N ILE A 115 -1.07 12.01 1.43
CA ILE A 115 -0.76 10.58 1.33
C ILE A 115 -0.37 10.30 -0.12
N PRO A 116 0.93 10.15 -0.43
CA PRO A 116 1.39 10.16 -1.83
C PRO A 116 1.27 8.84 -2.58
N GLN A 117 1.27 7.72 -1.87
CA GLN A 117 1.32 6.40 -2.50
C GLN A 117 0.16 5.54 -2.04
N ILE A 118 -0.93 5.63 -2.77
CA ILE A 118 -2.14 4.87 -2.46
C ILE A 118 -2.10 3.56 -3.22
N THR A 119 -2.09 2.45 -2.48
CA THR A 119 -2.11 1.11 -3.04
C THR A 119 -3.52 0.71 -3.44
N LYS A 120 -4.51 1.06 -2.62
CA LYS A 120 -5.89 0.65 -2.83
C LYS A 120 -6.84 1.61 -2.13
N THR A 121 -7.96 1.92 -2.77
CA THR A 121 -9.05 2.69 -2.18
C THR A 121 -10.29 1.80 -2.19
N ILE A 122 -10.89 1.57 -1.03
CA ILE A 122 -12.10 0.77 -0.90
C ILE A 122 -13.26 1.70 -0.55
N ILE A 123 -14.26 1.72 -1.41
CA ILE A 123 -15.50 2.44 -1.13
C ILE A 123 -16.31 1.59 -0.16
N MET A 124 -16.56 2.12 1.03
CA MET A 124 -17.37 1.44 2.01
C MET A 124 -18.83 1.65 1.67
N ASN A 125 -19.50 0.55 1.37
CA ASN A 125 -20.92 0.61 1.04
C ASN A 125 -21.69 0.92 2.33
N GLU A 126 -22.38 2.06 2.34
CA GLU A 126 -23.32 2.33 3.41
C GLU A 126 -24.51 1.40 3.19
N SER A 127 -24.52 0.30 3.94
CA SER A 127 -25.69 -0.55 3.96
C SER A 127 -26.85 0.23 4.57
N LEU A 128 -27.78 0.45 3.77
CA LEU A 128 -29.06 1.02 4.20
C LEU A 128 -29.81 0.06 5.10
#